data_44a35089a07e1fa6e99300eb28892f51
#
_entry.id   44a35089a07e1fa6e99300eb28892f51
#
_cell.length_a   1.000
_cell.length_b   1.000
_cell.length_c   1.000
_cell.angle_alpha   90.00
_cell.angle_beta   90.00
_cell.angle_gamma   90.00
#
_symmetry.space_group_name_H-M   'P 1'
#
loop_
_entity.id
_entity.type
_entity.pdbx_description
1 polymer ?
#
loop_
_entity_poly.entity_id
_entity_poly.type
_entity_poly.pdbx_seq_one_letter_code
_entity_poly.pdbx_strand_id
1 'polypeptide(L)'
;MERIIMHIDLDAFFASVEQRDNPKLKGKPVIVGGTSGRGVVATASYEARKYGVHSAMPVFMARKKCPYGIYVASRHDRYREVSKNIFKIFYEITEVVEPVSIDEAYLDITNCGKEPLKVVDYIKKEIWKRERLTASIGISYNKFLAKLASDWNKPNGIKIIKKDMIPDILLPLSINKVHGMGKKSVKKMNNIGVFKIEDMYKLPLDLFIEYFGKFGLEIYEKIRGIDNREVEVGRERKSIGNETTLRKDTKDIEEIKKYLYSFSKSISKGLRKNHMWGKTVTVKIKNYKFEITTKSKTLKEYINEEEKIYIEACKILDSINIKDPLRLIGLTLSNLSEIKIEQLTIEQLMNSQRS
;
A
#
# COMPACT_ATOMS: atom_id res chain seq x y z
N MET A 1 -7.33 22.62 -21.28
CA MET A 1 -8.20 22.56 -20.09
C MET A 1 -7.32 22.12 -18.90
N GLU A 2 -7.44 22.75 -17.74
CA GLU A 2 -6.66 22.37 -16.56
C GLU A 2 -7.17 21.02 -16.02
N ARG A 3 -6.25 20.11 -15.64
CA ARG A 3 -6.64 18.82 -15.07
C ARG A 3 -7.37 18.99 -13.75
N ILE A 4 -8.34 18.14 -13.49
CA ILE A 4 -9.07 18.09 -12.22
C ILE A 4 -8.94 16.69 -11.64
N ILE A 5 -8.05 16.55 -10.67
CA ILE A 5 -7.73 15.29 -10.02
C ILE A 5 -8.36 15.27 -8.62
N MET A 6 -9.10 14.21 -8.34
CA MET A 6 -9.60 13.90 -7.00
C MET A 6 -8.74 12.81 -6.37
N HIS A 7 -8.45 12.96 -5.08
CA HIS A 7 -7.99 11.87 -4.24
C HIS A 7 -9.04 11.59 -3.17
N ILE A 8 -9.49 10.35 -3.09
CA ILE A 8 -10.51 9.88 -2.15
C ILE A 8 -9.86 8.90 -1.19
N ASP A 9 -10.11 9.07 0.11
CA ASP A 9 -9.53 8.24 1.18
C ASP A 9 -10.64 7.94 2.19
N LEU A 10 -10.92 6.66 2.41
CA LEU A 10 -11.96 6.20 3.34
C LEU A 10 -11.51 6.38 4.79
N ASP A 11 -12.30 7.09 5.57
CA ASP A 11 -11.96 7.48 6.94
C ASP A 11 -11.82 6.27 7.87
N ALA A 12 -10.60 6.05 8.41
CA ALA A 12 -10.28 4.95 9.31
C ALA A 12 -10.87 3.60 8.87
N PHE A 13 -10.74 3.27 7.59
CA PHE A 13 -11.55 2.30 6.83
C PHE A 13 -11.84 1.01 7.60
N PHE A 14 -10.84 0.22 8.00
CA PHE A 14 -11.10 -1.07 8.67
C PHE A 14 -11.86 -0.88 9.99
N ALA A 15 -11.47 0.11 10.79
CA ALA A 15 -12.15 0.39 12.05
C ALA A 15 -13.59 0.87 11.84
N SER A 16 -13.83 1.66 10.80
CA SER A 16 -15.18 2.12 10.42
C SER A 16 -16.07 0.98 9.94
N VAL A 17 -15.51 0.01 9.19
CA VAL A 17 -16.23 -1.22 8.82
C VAL A 17 -16.60 -2.04 10.05
N GLU A 18 -15.68 -2.19 11.02
CA GLU A 18 -15.97 -2.91 12.26
C GLU A 18 -17.07 -2.22 13.08
N GLN A 19 -17.00 -0.88 13.22
CA GLN A 19 -18.04 -0.10 13.92
C GLN A 19 -19.40 -0.13 13.22
N ARG A 20 -19.41 -0.20 11.89
CA ARG A 20 -20.62 -0.34 11.08
C ARG A 20 -21.28 -1.72 11.25
N ASP A 21 -20.46 -2.78 11.10
CA ASP A 21 -20.93 -4.17 11.13
C ASP A 21 -21.33 -4.59 12.56
N ASN A 22 -20.75 -3.95 13.59
CA ASN A 22 -21.09 -4.17 15.00
C ASN A 22 -21.41 -2.85 15.70
N PRO A 23 -22.70 -2.47 15.82
CA PRO A 23 -23.14 -1.22 16.46
C PRO A 23 -22.64 -1.03 17.88
N LYS A 24 -22.32 -2.11 18.62
CA LYS A 24 -21.74 -2.03 19.98
C LYS A 24 -20.36 -1.39 20.02
N LEU A 25 -19.67 -1.31 18.87
CA LEU A 25 -18.36 -0.68 18.70
C LEU A 25 -18.44 0.81 18.37
N LYS A 26 -19.62 1.30 17.99
CA LYS A 26 -19.80 2.69 17.56
C LYS A 26 -19.43 3.67 18.68
N GLY A 27 -18.62 4.67 18.37
CA GLY A 27 -18.15 5.68 19.33
C GLY A 27 -17.09 5.18 20.31
N LYS A 28 -16.63 3.93 20.19
CA LYS A 28 -15.60 3.35 21.05
C LYS A 28 -14.23 3.35 20.37
N PRO A 29 -13.12 3.37 21.14
CA PRO A 29 -11.78 3.26 20.58
C PRO A 29 -11.54 1.84 20.04
N VAL A 30 -11.73 1.64 18.74
CA VAL A 30 -11.54 0.36 18.04
C VAL A 30 -10.16 0.35 17.37
N ILE A 31 -9.40 -0.71 17.63
CA ILE A 31 -8.07 -0.94 17.07
C ILE A 31 -8.09 -2.26 16.31
N VAL A 32 -7.97 -2.18 14.99
CA VAL A 32 -7.94 -3.35 14.11
C VAL A 32 -6.50 -3.74 13.84
N GLY A 33 -6.17 -5.02 13.94
CA GLY A 33 -4.82 -5.48 13.63
C GLY A 33 -4.51 -6.87 14.16
N GLY A 34 -3.22 -7.17 14.29
CA GLY A 34 -2.76 -8.42 14.86
C GLY A 34 -3.10 -8.52 16.35
N THR A 35 -3.67 -9.64 16.79
CA THR A 35 -4.04 -9.88 18.18
C THR A 35 -2.88 -10.43 19.02
N SER A 36 -1.79 -10.87 18.39
CA SER A 36 -0.60 -11.40 19.06
C SER A 36 0.27 -10.30 19.66
N GLY A 37 1.16 -10.64 20.60
CA GLY A 37 2.12 -9.70 21.20
C GLY A 37 3.09 -9.08 20.17
N ARG A 38 3.27 -9.68 19.00
CA ARG A 38 4.09 -9.18 17.87
C ARG A 38 3.26 -8.51 16.79
N GLY A 39 1.94 -8.41 16.96
CA GLY A 39 1.04 -7.79 16.01
C GLY A 39 1.28 -6.29 15.88
N VAL A 40 0.85 -5.74 14.75
CA VAL A 40 0.82 -4.29 14.49
C VAL A 40 -0.61 -3.83 14.27
N VAL A 41 -0.87 -2.57 14.61
CA VAL A 41 -2.13 -1.90 14.32
C VAL A 41 -2.23 -1.71 12.80
N ALA A 42 -3.28 -2.28 12.19
CA ALA A 42 -3.61 -2.04 10.80
C ALA A 42 -4.32 -0.68 10.65
N THR A 43 -5.37 -0.47 11.45
CA THR A 43 -6.12 0.79 11.49
C THR A 43 -6.66 1.06 12.89
N ALA A 44 -6.70 2.32 13.27
CA ALA A 44 -7.30 2.78 14.52
C ALA A 44 -8.46 3.74 14.23
N SER A 45 -9.59 3.58 14.94
CA SER A 45 -10.71 4.51 14.87
C SER A 45 -10.30 5.90 15.36
N TYR A 46 -11.05 6.94 15.02
CA TYR A 46 -10.74 8.30 15.46
C TYR A 46 -10.77 8.43 16.98
N GLU A 47 -11.63 7.68 17.65
CA GLU A 47 -11.66 7.61 19.12
C GLU A 47 -10.33 7.03 19.66
N ALA A 48 -9.79 5.98 19.03
CA ALA A 48 -8.51 5.39 19.44
C ALA A 48 -7.31 6.31 19.12
N ARG A 49 -7.39 7.07 18.01
CA ARG A 49 -6.35 8.05 17.64
C ARG A 49 -6.20 9.19 18.67
N LYS A 50 -7.26 9.54 19.40
CA LYS A 50 -7.18 10.51 20.51
C LYS A 50 -6.22 10.08 21.63
N TYR A 51 -5.99 8.78 21.79
CA TYR A 51 -5.00 8.22 22.71
C TYR A 51 -3.60 8.07 22.09
N GLY A 52 -3.39 8.60 20.87
CA GLY A 52 -2.13 8.50 20.14
C GLY A 52 -1.87 7.13 19.52
N VAL A 53 -2.91 6.29 19.33
CA VAL A 53 -2.81 5.04 18.57
C VAL A 53 -2.90 5.34 17.09
N HIS A 54 -2.02 4.72 16.29
CA HIS A 54 -1.96 4.92 14.84
C HIS A 54 -1.55 3.64 14.10
N SER A 55 -1.79 3.59 12.79
CA SER A 55 -1.37 2.47 11.93
C SER A 55 0.13 2.23 12.01
N ALA A 56 0.53 0.96 11.85
CA ALA A 56 1.90 0.47 12.00
C ALA A 56 2.49 0.53 13.43
N MET A 57 1.72 1.01 14.44
CA MET A 57 2.14 0.93 15.85
C MET A 57 2.13 -0.53 16.32
N PRO A 58 3.16 -1.01 17.07
CA PRO A 58 3.10 -2.31 17.73
C PRO A 58 1.89 -2.41 18.68
N VAL A 59 1.16 -3.51 18.64
CA VAL A 59 -0.08 -3.68 19.43
C VAL A 59 0.20 -3.57 20.95
N PHE A 60 1.35 -4.05 21.43
CA PHE A 60 1.71 -3.89 22.84
C PHE A 60 1.87 -2.42 23.26
N MET A 61 2.35 -1.54 22.36
CA MET A 61 2.42 -0.10 22.59
C MET A 61 1.02 0.53 22.54
N ALA A 62 0.19 0.11 21.58
CA ALA A 62 -1.19 0.56 21.48
C ALA A 62 -1.96 0.22 22.76
N ARG A 63 -1.79 -0.98 23.32
CA ARG A 63 -2.40 -1.38 24.61
C ARG A 63 -1.96 -0.51 25.79
N LYS A 64 -0.69 -0.09 25.81
CA LYS A 64 -0.21 0.86 26.84
C LYS A 64 -0.86 2.24 26.70
N LYS A 65 -1.06 2.71 25.47
CA LYS A 65 -1.65 4.03 25.19
C LYS A 65 -3.18 4.04 25.34
N CYS A 66 -3.84 2.95 24.97
CA CYS A 66 -5.30 2.82 25.01
C CYS A 66 -5.69 1.48 25.68
N PRO A 67 -5.55 1.35 27.02
CA PRO A 67 -5.84 0.11 27.74
C PRO A 67 -7.29 -0.37 27.59
N TYR A 68 -8.23 0.57 27.49
CA TYR A 68 -9.66 0.30 27.34
C TYR A 68 -10.09 0.18 25.86
N GLY A 69 -9.13 0.21 24.92
CA GLY A 69 -9.39 0.03 23.50
C GLY A 69 -9.89 -1.38 23.19
N ILE A 70 -10.78 -1.46 22.21
CA ILE A 70 -11.31 -2.74 21.72
C ILE A 70 -10.44 -3.22 20.55
N TYR A 71 -9.70 -4.29 20.79
CA TYR A 71 -8.76 -4.85 19.82
C TYR A 71 -9.43 -5.96 19.00
N VAL A 72 -9.56 -5.74 17.70
CA VAL A 72 -10.29 -6.61 16.76
C VAL A 72 -9.32 -7.19 15.74
N ALA A 73 -9.45 -8.48 15.44
CA ALA A 73 -8.69 -9.12 14.36
C ALA A 73 -9.15 -8.59 12.99
N SER A 74 -8.21 -8.47 12.05
CA SER A 74 -8.51 -8.00 10.70
C SER A 74 -9.36 -9.01 9.93
N ARG A 75 -10.46 -8.55 9.30
CA ARG A 75 -11.35 -9.31 8.42
C ARG A 75 -11.11 -8.91 6.96
N HIS A 76 -9.94 -9.22 6.41
CA HIS A 76 -9.50 -8.74 5.11
C HIS A 76 -10.47 -9.02 3.96
N ASP A 77 -11.17 -10.15 3.95
CA ASP A 77 -12.15 -10.48 2.91
C ASP A 77 -13.35 -9.52 2.98
N ARG A 78 -13.82 -9.20 4.20
CA ARG A 78 -14.89 -8.23 4.40
C ARG A 78 -14.49 -6.83 3.93
N TYR A 79 -13.27 -6.41 4.23
CA TYR A 79 -12.78 -5.10 3.78
C TYR A 79 -12.66 -5.03 2.26
N ARG A 80 -12.22 -6.11 1.60
CA ARG A 80 -12.18 -6.18 0.13
C ARG A 80 -13.56 -6.11 -0.50
N GLU A 81 -14.55 -6.77 0.09
CA GLU A 81 -15.94 -6.72 -0.36
C GLU A 81 -16.48 -5.28 -0.32
N VAL A 82 -16.35 -4.62 0.83
CA VAL A 82 -16.78 -3.22 1.02
C VAL A 82 -16.05 -2.26 0.08
N SER A 83 -14.73 -2.40 -0.02
CA SER A 83 -13.91 -1.63 -0.96
C SER A 83 -14.41 -1.78 -2.39
N LYS A 84 -14.65 -3.02 -2.85
CA LYS A 84 -15.17 -3.29 -4.20
C LYS A 84 -16.49 -2.59 -4.48
N ASN A 85 -17.39 -2.53 -3.49
CA ASN A 85 -18.67 -1.82 -3.64
C ASN A 85 -18.46 -0.31 -3.74
N ILE A 86 -17.54 0.25 -2.96
CA ILE A 86 -17.21 1.70 -3.02
C ILE A 86 -16.54 2.05 -4.35
N PHE A 87 -15.61 1.24 -4.82
CA PHE A 87 -14.96 1.49 -6.12
C PHE A 87 -15.95 1.48 -7.30
N LYS A 88 -17.06 0.73 -7.22
CA LYS A 88 -18.13 0.83 -8.23
C LYS A 88 -18.69 2.25 -8.32
N ILE A 89 -18.82 2.96 -7.19
CA ILE A 89 -19.29 4.36 -7.17
C ILE A 89 -18.30 5.27 -7.92
N PHE A 90 -17.01 5.01 -7.80
CA PHE A 90 -15.97 5.79 -8.50
C PHE A 90 -16.07 5.60 -10.01
N TYR A 91 -16.26 4.36 -10.47
CA TYR A 91 -16.45 4.05 -11.89
C TYR A 91 -17.77 4.56 -12.48
N GLU A 92 -18.78 4.91 -11.66
CA GLU A 92 -19.98 5.62 -12.11
C GLU A 92 -19.71 7.08 -12.50
N ILE A 93 -18.55 7.64 -12.08
CA ILE A 93 -18.15 9.02 -12.35
C ILE A 93 -17.22 9.11 -13.56
N THR A 94 -16.19 8.28 -13.60
CA THR A 94 -15.16 8.26 -14.63
C THR A 94 -14.55 6.87 -14.75
N GLU A 95 -14.08 6.55 -15.96
CA GLU A 95 -13.30 5.33 -16.19
C GLU A 95 -11.83 5.50 -15.76
N VAL A 96 -11.37 6.76 -15.62
CA VAL A 96 -9.99 7.08 -15.26
C VAL A 96 -9.83 7.07 -13.74
N VAL A 97 -9.78 5.85 -13.19
CA VAL A 97 -9.62 5.56 -11.75
C VAL A 97 -8.34 4.79 -11.52
N GLU A 98 -7.48 5.29 -10.64
CA GLU A 98 -6.27 4.61 -10.16
C GLU A 98 -6.46 4.15 -8.71
N PRO A 99 -6.68 2.86 -8.45
CA PRO A 99 -6.64 2.32 -7.11
C PRO A 99 -5.22 2.39 -6.54
N VAL A 100 -5.02 3.13 -5.45
CA VAL A 100 -3.73 3.23 -4.74
C VAL A 100 -3.64 2.14 -3.67
N SER A 101 -4.75 1.94 -2.96
CA SER A 101 -4.90 0.91 -1.92
C SER A 101 -6.33 0.35 -1.92
N ILE A 102 -6.67 -0.41 -0.90
CA ILE A 102 -8.02 -0.92 -0.67
C ILE A 102 -9.01 0.18 -0.22
N ASP A 103 -8.50 1.33 0.23
CA ASP A 103 -9.27 2.43 0.83
C ASP A 103 -9.00 3.79 0.19
N GLU A 104 -8.11 3.88 -0.80
CA GLU A 104 -7.83 5.15 -1.49
C GLU A 104 -7.68 5.00 -3.00
N ALA A 105 -8.11 6.03 -3.72
CA ALA A 105 -8.01 6.12 -5.17
C ALA A 105 -7.80 7.55 -5.66
N TYR A 106 -7.13 7.68 -6.81
CA TYR A 106 -7.21 8.88 -7.63
C TYR A 106 -8.27 8.72 -8.73
N LEU A 107 -8.99 9.79 -8.99
CA LEU A 107 -9.92 9.94 -10.11
C LEU A 107 -9.52 11.14 -10.94
N ASP A 108 -9.41 10.97 -12.25
CA ASP A 108 -9.37 12.11 -13.16
C ASP A 108 -10.80 12.42 -13.63
N ILE A 109 -11.30 13.59 -13.24
CA ILE A 109 -12.65 14.05 -13.56
C ILE A 109 -12.64 15.24 -14.53
N THR A 110 -11.50 15.50 -15.17
CA THR A 110 -11.32 16.63 -16.10
C THR A 110 -12.42 16.68 -17.16
N ASN A 111 -12.77 15.52 -17.71
CA ASN A 111 -13.71 15.39 -18.83
C ASN A 111 -15.09 14.84 -18.41
N CYS A 112 -15.41 14.76 -17.11
CA CYS A 112 -16.70 14.20 -16.67
C CYS A 112 -17.90 15.10 -16.90
N GLY A 113 -17.71 16.36 -17.34
CA GLY A 113 -18.78 17.32 -17.64
C GLY A 113 -19.58 17.79 -16.42
N LYS A 114 -19.12 17.50 -15.21
CA LYS A 114 -19.80 17.86 -13.95
C LYS A 114 -18.92 18.78 -13.11
N GLU A 115 -19.57 19.66 -12.37
CA GLU A 115 -18.88 20.51 -11.39
C GLU A 115 -18.23 19.64 -10.29
N PRO A 116 -16.96 19.86 -9.93
CA PRO A 116 -16.23 19.02 -8.97
C PRO A 116 -16.93 18.85 -7.62
N LEU A 117 -17.53 19.91 -7.07
CA LEU A 117 -18.25 19.82 -5.80
C LEU A 117 -19.51 18.97 -5.88
N LYS A 118 -20.23 18.98 -7.02
CA LYS A 118 -21.37 18.08 -7.25
C LYS A 118 -20.95 16.61 -7.32
N VAL A 119 -19.78 16.35 -7.91
CA VAL A 119 -19.18 15.00 -7.91
C VAL A 119 -18.85 14.57 -6.50
N VAL A 120 -18.23 15.43 -5.69
CA VAL A 120 -17.95 15.13 -4.26
C VAL A 120 -19.22 14.80 -3.49
N ASP A 121 -20.26 15.62 -3.63
CA ASP A 121 -21.54 15.41 -2.94
C ASP A 121 -22.17 14.08 -3.32
N TYR A 122 -22.14 13.74 -4.61
CA TYR A 122 -22.62 12.46 -5.10
C TYR A 122 -21.84 11.30 -4.48
N ILE A 123 -20.51 11.31 -4.55
CA ILE A 123 -19.64 10.25 -4.01
C ILE A 123 -19.90 10.07 -2.52
N LYS A 124 -19.89 11.14 -1.73
CA LYS A 124 -20.10 11.07 -0.28
C LYS A 124 -21.50 10.54 0.07
N LYS A 125 -22.53 10.98 -0.63
CA LYS A 125 -23.92 10.50 -0.46
C LYS A 125 -24.04 9.02 -0.80
N GLU A 126 -23.45 8.57 -1.91
CA GLU A 126 -23.55 7.17 -2.32
C GLU A 126 -22.73 6.23 -1.41
N ILE A 127 -21.52 6.66 -0.97
CA ILE A 127 -20.75 5.89 0.02
C ILE A 127 -21.56 5.76 1.32
N TRP A 128 -22.16 6.83 1.82
CA TRP A 128 -22.99 6.79 3.01
C TRP A 128 -24.25 5.95 2.83
N LYS A 129 -24.94 6.08 1.72
CA LYS A 129 -26.17 5.36 1.40
C LYS A 129 -25.92 3.86 1.31
N ARG A 130 -24.89 3.43 0.55
CA ARG A 130 -24.60 2.03 0.25
C ARG A 130 -23.83 1.34 1.36
N GLU A 131 -22.86 2.04 1.97
CA GLU A 131 -21.92 1.42 2.89
C GLU A 131 -21.85 2.05 4.28
N ARG A 132 -22.62 3.12 4.57
CA ARG A 132 -22.62 3.82 5.88
C ARG A 132 -21.23 4.20 6.38
N LEU A 133 -20.33 4.50 5.45
CA LEU A 133 -18.97 4.95 5.70
C LEU A 133 -18.80 6.40 5.26
N THR A 134 -17.71 7.02 5.70
CA THR A 134 -17.31 8.37 5.27
C THR A 134 -16.00 8.33 4.52
N ALA A 135 -15.78 9.34 3.68
CA ALA A 135 -14.54 9.55 2.94
C ALA A 135 -14.13 11.01 3.01
N SER A 136 -12.82 11.23 3.07
CA SER A 136 -12.21 12.55 2.92
C SER A 136 -11.70 12.71 1.49
N ILE A 137 -12.02 13.85 0.85
CA ILE A 137 -11.78 14.07 -0.57
C ILE A 137 -10.93 15.33 -0.75
N GLY A 138 -9.84 15.18 -1.49
CA GLY A 138 -9.00 16.28 -1.93
C GLY A 138 -9.13 16.49 -3.43
N ILE A 139 -9.18 17.75 -3.86
CA ILE A 139 -9.27 18.13 -5.27
C ILE A 139 -8.12 19.07 -5.59
N SER A 140 -7.44 18.83 -6.69
CA SER A 140 -6.42 19.73 -7.22
C SER A 140 -6.16 19.44 -8.70
N TYR A 141 -5.19 20.12 -9.29
CA TYR A 141 -4.78 19.95 -10.68
C TYR A 141 -3.71 18.85 -10.87
N ASN A 142 -3.23 18.21 -9.79
CA ASN A 142 -2.30 17.08 -9.85
C ASN A 142 -2.48 16.11 -8.66
N LYS A 143 -1.86 14.93 -8.77
CA LYS A 143 -1.98 13.84 -7.79
C LYS A 143 -1.41 14.21 -6.41
N PHE A 144 -0.23 14.85 -6.37
CA PHE A 144 0.41 15.22 -5.11
C PHE A 144 -0.47 16.14 -4.28
N LEU A 145 -0.98 17.21 -4.88
CA LEU A 145 -1.81 18.19 -4.20
C LEU A 145 -3.19 17.64 -3.84
N ALA A 146 -3.80 16.82 -4.72
CA ALA A 146 -5.06 16.13 -4.41
C ALA A 146 -4.94 15.22 -3.18
N LYS A 147 -3.83 14.45 -3.08
CA LYS A 147 -3.57 13.62 -1.88
C LYS A 147 -3.32 14.46 -0.64
N LEU A 148 -2.53 15.51 -0.74
CA LEU A 148 -2.30 16.44 0.36
C LEU A 148 -3.63 17.05 0.86
N ALA A 149 -4.48 17.45 -0.08
CA ALA A 149 -5.80 18.03 0.21
C ALA A 149 -6.73 17.04 0.94
N SER A 150 -6.75 15.76 0.54
CA SER A 150 -7.60 14.76 1.18
C SER A 150 -7.25 14.51 2.66
N ASP A 151 -5.99 14.75 3.04
CA ASP A 151 -5.53 14.61 4.43
C ASP A 151 -5.78 15.85 5.30
N TRP A 152 -6.23 16.97 4.69
CA TRP A 152 -6.29 18.27 5.36
C TRP A 152 -7.36 18.36 6.43
N ASN A 153 -8.57 17.96 6.08
CA ASN A 153 -9.77 18.10 6.92
C ASN A 153 -10.36 16.76 7.37
N LYS A 154 -9.55 15.71 7.57
CA LYS A 154 -10.03 14.41 8.05
C LYS A 154 -10.62 14.51 9.47
N PRO A 155 -11.70 13.80 9.77
CA PRO A 155 -12.51 12.91 8.92
C PRO A 155 -13.63 13.65 8.15
N ASN A 156 -14.16 12.98 7.12
CA ASN A 156 -15.30 13.38 6.32
C ASN A 156 -15.14 14.78 5.68
N GLY A 157 -13.88 15.19 5.48
CA GLY A 157 -13.51 16.50 5.00
C GLY A 157 -13.52 16.63 3.48
N ILE A 158 -13.45 17.88 3.04
CA ILE A 158 -13.22 18.27 1.65
C ILE A 158 -12.21 19.40 1.67
N LYS A 159 -11.25 19.37 0.76
CA LYS A 159 -10.31 20.46 0.53
C LYS A 159 -10.01 20.58 -0.96
N ILE A 160 -10.02 21.80 -1.45
CA ILE A 160 -9.57 22.14 -2.81
C ILE A 160 -8.27 22.92 -2.68
N ILE A 161 -7.25 22.53 -3.42
CA ILE A 161 -6.01 23.30 -3.57
C ILE A 161 -5.93 23.75 -5.02
N LYS A 162 -6.04 25.05 -5.24
CA LYS A 162 -5.95 25.70 -6.56
C LYS A 162 -4.53 26.15 -6.84
N LYS A 163 -4.23 26.44 -8.11
CA LYS A 163 -2.90 26.84 -8.57
C LYS A 163 -2.45 28.18 -7.96
N ASP A 164 -3.38 29.11 -7.78
CA ASP A 164 -3.14 30.43 -7.18
C ASP A 164 -2.77 30.37 -5.68
N MET A 165 -3.02 29.23 -5.02
CA MET A 165 -2.60 29.01 -3.63
C MET A 165 -1.15 28.55 -3.50
N ILE A 166 -0.46 28.25 -4.60
CA ILE A 166 0.91 27.72 -4.61
C ILE A 166 1.89 28.88 -4.86
N PRO A 167 3.02 28.95 -4.12
CA PRO A 167 3.51 27.98 -3.13
C PRO A 167 3.01 28.17 -1.70
N ASP A 168 2.28 29.25 -1.41
CA ASP A 168 2.00 29.75 -0.06
C ASP A 168 1.36 28.72 0.86
N ILE A 169 0.42 27.91 0.35
CA ILE A 169 -0.22 26.86 1.14
C ILE A 169 0.75 25.73 1.52
N LEU A 170 1.84 25.52 0.76
CA LEU A 170 2.81 24.46 0.98
C LEU A 170 3.91 24.89 1.96
N LEU A 171 4.40 26.11 1.87
CA LEU A 171 5.58 26.60 2.59
C LEU A 171 5.54 26.34 4.11
N PRO A 172 4.43 26.59 4.84
CA PRO A 172 4.37 26.38 6.30
C PRO A 172 4.29 24.92 6.72
N LEU A 173 4.07 24.00 5.79
CA LEU A 173 3.89 22.57 6.10
C LEU A 173 5.20 21.89 6.47
N SER A 174 5.12 20.93 7.41
CA SER A 174 6.24 20.06 7.70
C SER A 174 6.59 19.18 6.49
N ILE A 175 7.89 18.94 6.27
CA ILE A 175 8.42 18.13 5.15
C ILE A 175 7.87 16.69 5.14
N ASN A 176 7.36 16.18 6.25
CA ASN A 176 6.72 14.87 6.32
C ASN A 176 5.38 14.79 5.55
N LYS A 177 4.84 15.94 5.13
CA LYS A 177 3.63 16.03 4.29
C LYS A 177 3.93 15.84 2.81
N VAL A 178 5.20 15.90 2.41
CA VAL A 178 5.61 15.65 1.02
C VAL A 178 5.50 14.15 0.75
N HIS A 179 4.53 13.76 -0.05
CA HIS A 179 4.31 12.36 -0.41
C HIS A 179 5.56 11.75 -1.05
N GLY A 180 6.01 10.63 -0.47
CA GLY A 180 7.24 9.93 -0.85
C GLY A 180 8.42 10.20 0.09
N MET A 181 8.36 11.21 0.96
CA MET A 181 9.36 11.41 2.02
C MET A 181 9.04 10.54 3.23
N GLY A 182 9.68 9.36 3.29
CA GLY A 182 9.58 8.47 4.44
C GLY A 182 10.38 8.98 5.65
N LYS A 183 10.19 8.33 6.82
CA LYS A 183 10.85 8.70 8.09
C LYS A 183 12.37 8.87 7.97
N LYS A 184 13.05 8.03 7.16
CA LYS A 184 14.51 8.13 6.95
C LYS A 184 14.88 9.40 6.19
N SER A 185 14.13 9.74 5.13
CA SER A 185 14.35 10.95 4.34
C SER A 185 14.08 12.21 5.17
N VAL A 186 12.99 12.23 5.93
CA VAL A 186 12.66 13.33 6.86
C VAL A 186 13.78 13.51 7.89
N LYS A 187 14.24 12.41 8.54
CA LYS A 187 15.36 12.49 9.50
C LYS A 187 16.63 13.05 8.86
N LYS A 188 16.94 12.63 7.62
CA LYS A 188 18.13 13.11 6.88
C LYS A 188 18.09 14.63 6.67
N MET A 189 16.93 15.17 6.31
CA MET A 189 16.73 16.61 6.14
C MET A 189 16.73 17.37 7.47
N ASN A 190 16.07 16.82 8.51
CA ASN A 190 16.08 17.43 9.83
C ASN A 190 17.50 17.56 10.41
N ASN A 191 18.39 16.63 10.11
CA ASN A 191 19.80 16.70 10.56
C ASN A 191 20.58 17.89 9.98
N ILE A 192 20.12 18.49 8.89
CA ILE A 192 20.71 19.71 8.29
C ILE A 192 19.83 20.95 8.52
N GLY A 193 18.91 20.89 9.52
CA GLY A 193 18.09 22.03 9.93
C GLY A 193 16.85 22.29 9.07
N VAL A 194 16.45 21.35 8.21
CA VAL A 194 15.30 21.48 7.31
C VAL A 194 14.10 20.75 7.91
N PHE A 195 13.06 21.49 8.33
CA PHE A 195 11.86 20.97 9.00
C PHE A 195 10.58 21.25 8.24
N LYS A 196 10.52 22.37 7.52
CA LYS A 196 9.37 22.82 6.75
C LYS A 196 9.65 22.80 5.26
N ILE A 197 8.59 22.82 4.47
CA ILE A 197 8.71 22.94 3.00
C ILE A 197 9.38 24.26 2.63
N GLU A 198 9.14 25.34 3.37
CA GLU A 198 9.83 26.62 3.20
C GLU A 198 11.36 26.49 3.25
N ASP A 199 11.87 25.68 4.18
CA ASP A 199 13.32 25.45 4.29
C ASP A 199 13.83 24.71 3.06
N MET A 200 13.09 23.66 2.60
CA MET A 200 13.42 22.92 1.38
C MET A 200 13.34 23.80 0.13
N TYR A 201 12.36 24.69 0.06
CA TYR A 201 12.12 25.53 -1.11
C TYR A 201 13.31 26.44 -1.46
N LYS A 202 14.09 26.85 -0.45
CA LYS A 202 15.30 27.68 -0.57
C LYS A 202 16.52 26.89 -1.06
N LEU A 203 16.49 25.56 -1.04
CA LEU A 203 17.61 24.73 -1.43
C LEU A 203 17.70 24.56 -2.95
N PRO A 204 18.94 24.51 -3.52
CA PRO A 204 19.12 24.24 -4.94
C PRO A 204 18.81 22.77 -5.28
N LEU A 205 18.46 22.52 -6.55
CA LEU A 205 18.11 21.18 -7.04
C LEU A 205 19.22 20.15 -6.80
N ASP A 206 20.49 20.55 -6.95
CA ASP A 206 21.63 19.64 -6.80
C ASP A 206 21.68 18.98 -5.42
N LEU A 207 21.31 19.71 -4.36
CA LEU A 207 21.19 19.15 -3.02
C LEU A 207 20.11 18.07 -2.95
N PHE A 208 18.98 18.23 -3.64
CA PHE A 208 17.96 17.17 -3.68
C PHE A 208 18.44 15.92 -4.40
N ILE A 209 19.21 16.10 -5.48
CA ILE A 209 19.77 14.97 -6.23
C ILE A 209 20.84 14.26 -5.38
N GLU A 210 21.68 15.00 -4.67
CA GLU A 210 22.70 14.46 -3.75
C GLU A 210 22.04 13.62 -2.63
N TYR A 211 21.00 14.17 -1.99
CA TYR A 211 20.36 13.53 -0.84
C TYR A 211 19.42 12.38 -1.19
N PHE A 212 18.77 12.43 -2.34
CA PHE A 212 17.66 11.52 -2.70
C PHE A 212 17.84 10.82 -4.05
N GLY A 213 18.93 11.08 -4.78
CA GLY A 213 19.15 10.52 -6.11
C GLY A 213 18.07 10.97 -7.11
N LYS A 214 17.65 10.07 -7.99
CA LYS A 214 16.59 10.34 -8.98
C LYS A 214 15.28 10.85 -8.37
N PHE A 215 14.97 10.44 -7.16
CA PHE A 215 13.76 10.88 -6.44
C PHE A 215 13.86 12.35 -5.98
N GLY A 216 15.06 12.93 -5.94
CA GLY A 216 15.26 14.32 -5.56
C GLY A 216 14.56 15.31 -6.47
N LEU A 217 14.57 15.08 -7.78
CA LEU A 217 13.85 15.92 -8.74
C LEU A 217 12.34 15.92 -8.47
N GLU A 218 11.76 14.75 -8.22
CA GLU A 218 10.33 14.65 -7.89
C GLU A 218 9.96 15.43 -6.62
N ILE A 219 10.80 15.39 -5.59
CA ILE A 219 10.56 16.15 -4.35
C ILE A 219 10.65 17.65 -4.64
N TYR A 220 11.68 18.07 -5.38
CA TYR A 220 11.92 19.46 -5.75
C TYR A 220 10.73 20.06 -6.52
N GLU A 221 10.18 19.30 -7.47
CA GLU A 221 9.00 19.67 -8.25
C GLU A 221 7.73 19.70 -7.37
N LYS A 222 7.49 18.65 -6.57
CA LYS A 222 6.31 18.57 -5.70
C LYS A 222 6.19 19.74 -4.73
N ILE A 223 7.27 20.16 -4.08
CA ILE A 223 7.22 21.32 -3.17
C ILE A 223 6.96 22.65 -3.89
N ARG A 224 7.06 22.67 -5.22
CA ARG A 224 6.68 23.79 -6.11
C ARG A 224 5.32 23.61 -6.76
N GLY A 225 4.57 22.57 -6.30
CA GLY A 225 3.21 22.29 -6.81
C GLY A 225 3.19 21.58 -8.17
N ILE A 226 4.32 21.03 -8.61
CA ILE A 226 4.45 20.34 -9.89
C ILE A 226 4.43 18.83 -9.67
N ASP A 227 3.51 18.14 -10.33
CA ASP A 227 3.45 16.67 -10.40
C ASP A 227 2.78 16.29 -11.73
N ASN A 228 3.60 15.88 -12.69
CA ASN A 228 3.14 15.60 -14.06
C ASN A 228 2.60 14.18 -14.24
N ARG A 229 2.61 13.35 -13.18
CA ARG A 229 2.09 11.98 -13.26
C ARG A 229 0.61 11.99 -13.60
N GLU A 230 0.22 11.13 -14.50
CA GLU A 230 -1.18 10.90 -14.85
C GLU A 230 -1.85 9.93 -13.86
N VAL A 231 -3.19 9.89 -13.90
CA VAL A 231 -3.97 8.85 -13.21
C VAL A 231 -3.87 7.58 -14.04
N GLU A 232 -3.21 6.55 -13.50
CA GLU A 232 -2.91 5.30 -14.20
C GLU A 232 -4.08 4.31 -14.05
N VAL A 233 -4.73 3.99 -15.16
CA VAL A 233 -5.78 2.96 -15.22
C VAL A 233 -5.11 1.59 -15.41
N GLY A 234 -5.55 0.59 -14.64
CA GLY A 234 -5.16 -0.80 -14.91
C GLY A 234 -3.72 -1.15 -14.54
N ARG A 235 -3.29 -0.81 -13.33
CA ARG A 235 -1.93 -1.16 -12.86
C ARG A 235 -1.71 -2.67 -12.86
N GLU A 236 -0.77 -3.12 -13.68
CA GLU A 236 -0.37 -4.52 -13.73
C GLU A 236 0.26 -4.98 -12.41
N ARG A 237 -0.13 -6.16 -11.96
CA ARG A 237 0.46 -6.78 -10.79
C ARG A 237 1.85 -7.33 -11.12
N LYS A 238 2.88 -6.86 -10.44
CA LYS A 238 4.28 -7.26 -10.66
C LYS A 238 4.71 -8.48 -9.83
N SER A 239 4.03 -8.77 -8.74
CA SER A 239 4.35 -9.88 -7.83
C SER A 239 3.16 -10.32 -6.99
N ILE A 240 3.19 -11.57 -6.52
CA ILE A 240 2.30 -12.12 -5.49
C ILE A 240 3.16 -12.74 -4.41
N GLY A 241 2.91 -12.42 -3.15
CA GLY A 241 3.67 -12.99 -2.04
C GLY A 241 2.93 -12.90 -0.71
N ASN A 242 3.40 -13.71 0.23
CA ASN A 242 2.93 -13.74 1.61
C ASN A 242 4.14 -13.68 2.54
N GLU A 243 4.00 -12.95 3.65
CA GLU A 243 5.00 -12.99 4.72
C GLU A 243 4.30 -12.99 6.08
N THR A 244 4.95 -13.59 7.08
CA THR A 244 4.44 -13.56 8.45
C THR A 244 5.55 -13.41 9.47
N THR A 245 5.25 -12.67 10.54
CA THR A 245 6.07 -12.66 11.75
C THR A 245 5.72 -13.86 12.59
N LEU A 246 6.70 -14.71 12.88
CA LEU A 246 6.55 -15.93 13.68
C LEU A 246 6.13 -15.60 15.12
N ARG A 247 5.36 -16.48 15.73
CA ARG A 247 4.91 -16.30 17.12
C ARG A 247 6.10 -16.26 18.10
N LYS A 248 7.10 -17.14 17.87
CA LYS A 248 8.38 -17.17 18.58
C LYS A 248 9.49 -17.21 17.55
N ASP A 249 10.67 -16.71 17.93
CA ASP A 249 11.84 -16.84 17.07
C ASP A 249 12.29 -18.31 17.06
N THR A 250 12.58 -18.85 15.88
CA THR A 250 12.89 -20.26 15.69
C THR A 250 14.08 -20.50 14.77
N LYS A 251 14.81 -21.59 14.99
CA LYS A 251 15.78 -22.15 14.04
C LYS A 251 15.28 -23.46 13.42
N ASP A 252 14.09 -23.90 13.79
CA ASP A 252 13.50 -25.13 13.29
C ASP A 252 13.16 -24.97 11.79
N ILE A 253 13.95 -25.58 10.95
CA ILE A 253 13.80 -25.55 9.49
C ILE A 253 12.48 -26.18 9.05
N GLU A 254 12.05 -27.26 9.73
CA GLU A 254 10.80 -27.93 9.39
C GLU A 254 9.58 -27.05 9.72
N GLU A 255 9.62 -26.30 10.82
CA GLU A 255 8.60 -25.29 11.11
C GLU A 255 8.58 -24.22 10.01
N ILE A 256 9.74 -23.74 9.58
CA ILE A 256 9.85 -22.72 8.52
C ILE A 256 9.32 -23.24 7.19
N LYS A 257 9.63 -24.49 6.81
CA LYS A 257 9.13 -25.15 5.58
C LYS A 257 7.60 -25.28 5.58
N LYS A 258 6.97 -25.52 6.73
CA LYS A 258 5.48 -25.51 6.84
C LYS A 258 4.87 -24.17 6.44
N TYR A 259 5.50 -23.05 6.84
CA TYR A 259 5.05 -21.71 6.40
C TYR A 259 5.26 -21.55 4.88
N LEU A 260 6.40 -21.95 4.34
CA LEU A 260 6.64 -21.90 2.89
C LEU A 260 5.60 -22.69 2.10
N TYR A 261 5.22 -23.88 2.58
CA TYR A 261 4.17 -24.69 1.97
C TYR A 261 2.82 -23.95 1.97
N SER A 262 2.42 -23.39 3.11
CA SER A 262 1.18 -22.61 3.22
C SER A 262 1.19 -21.41 2.28
N PHE A 263 2.32 -20.70 2.17
CA PHE A 263 2.47 -19.57 1.26
C PHE A 263 2.41 -19.99 -0.20
N SER A 264 3.08 -21.11 -0.57
CA SER A 264 3.04 -21.65 -1.94
C SER A 264 1.61 -21.97 -2.38
N LYS A 265 0.81 -22.57 -1.51
CA LYS A 265 -0.60 -22.85 -1.73
C LYS A 265 -1.40 -21.56 -1.95
N SER A 266 -1.20 -20.54 -1.10
CA SER A 266 -1.88 -19.25 -1.21
C SER A 266 -1.49 -18.50 -2.49
N ILE A 267 -0.19 -18.48 -2.82
CA ILE A 267 0.34 -17.82 -4.02
C ILE A 267 -0.18 -18.53 -5.28
N SER A 268 -0.12 -19.86 -5.34
CA SER A 268 -0.66 -20.65 -6.45
C SER A 268 -2.14 -20.36 -6.69
N LYS A 269 -2.95 -20.37 -5.61
CA LYS A 269 -4.39 -20.01 -5.71
C LYS A 269 -4.58 -18.60 -6.26
N GLY A 270 -3.77 -17.64 -5.80
CA GLY A 270 -3.83 -16.24 -6.26
C GLY A 270 -3.44 -16.09 -7.73
N LEU A 271 -2.41 -16.80 -8.19
CA LEU A 271 -1.97 -16.81 -9.59
C LEU A 271 -3.03 -17.41 -10.51
N ARG A 272 -3.51 -18.61 -10.18
CA ARG A 272 -4.54 -19.30 -10.97
C ARG A 272 -5.83 -18.51 -11.08
N LYS A 273 -6.27 -17.87 -9.99
CA LYS A 273 -7.47 -17.01 -9.99
C LYS A 273 -7.36 -15.83 -10.97
N ASN A 274 -6.14 -15.33 -11.21
CA ASN A 274 -5.88 -14.20 -12.10
C ASN A 274 -5.28 -14.63 -13.44
N HIS A 275 -5.30 -15.93 -13.77
CA HIS A 275 -4.69 -16.49 -14.98
C HIS A 275 -3.24 -16.05 -15.20
N MET A 276 -2.44 -16.08 -14.10
CA MET A 276 -1.05 -15.63 -14.09
C MET A 276 -0.08 -16.75 -13.77
N TRP A 277 1.14 -16.59 -14.25
CA TRP A 277 2.32 -17.40 -13.95
C TRP A 277 3.45 -16.49 -13.51
N GLY A 278 4.40 -17.01 -12.76
CA GLY A 278 5.57 -16.23 -12.34
C GLY A 278 6.87 -16.98 -12.60
N LYS A 279 7.97 -16.24 -12.72
CA LYS A 279 9.27 -16.79 -13.10
C LYS A 279 10.34 -16.66 -12.01
N THR A 280 10.20 -15.69 -11.10
CA THR A 280 11.20 -15.44 -10.06
C THR A 280 10.63 -15.75 -8.67
N VAL A 281 11.20 -16.79 -8.02
CA VAL A 281 10.89 -17.16 -6.64
C VAL A 281 11.83 -16.43 -5.71
N THR A 282 11.30 -15.79 -4.68
CA THR A 282 12.05 -15.02 -3.68
C THR A 282 11.68 -15.47 -2.27
N VAL A 283 12.67 -15.88 -1.48
CA VAL A 283 12.52 -16.14 -0.05
C VAL A 283 13.14 -14.98 0.72
N LYS A 284 12.36 -14.44 1.66
CA LYS A 284 12.77 -13.38 2.57
C LYS A 284 12.74 -13.92 3.99
N ILE A 285 13.83 -13.77 4.71
CA ILE A 285 13.90 -14.06 6.14
C ILE A 285 14.33 -12.82 6.91
N LYS A 286 13.89 -12.73 8.16
CA LYS A 286 14.35 -11.71 9.11
C LYS A 286 14.68 -12.40 10.42
N ASN A 287 15.87 -12.16 10.98
CA ASN A 287 16.27 -12.70 12.26
C ASN A 287 15.74 -11.87 13.44
N TYR A 288 16.02 -12.32 14.67
CA TYR A 288 15.61 -11.65 15.90
C TYR A 288 16.23 -10.26 16.10
N LYS A 289 17.37 -10.00 15.45
CA LYS A 289 18.06 -8.68 15.43
C LYS A 289 17.46 -7.72 14.39
N PHE A 290 16.40 -8.15 13.67
CA PHE A 290 15.76 -7.43 12.56
C PHE A 290 16.63 -7.31 11.29
N GLU A 291 17.68 -8.05 11.17
CA GLU A 291 18.47 -8.17 9.94
C GLU A 291 17.70 -8.97 8.89
N ILE A 292 17.64 -8.45 7.68
CA ILE A 292 16.87 -9.03 6.58
C ILE A 292 17.83 -9.67 5.59
N THR A 293 17.55 -10.92 5.24
CA THR A 293 18.17 -11.61 4.10
C THR A 293 17.09 -11.94 3.08
N THR A 294 17.33 -11.58 1.82
CA THR A 294 16.45 -11.88 0.69
C THR A 294 17.27 -12.63 -0.36
N LYS A 295 16.80 -13.80 -0.79
CA LYS A 295 17.44 -14.57 -1.85
C LYS A 295 16.41 -14.95 -2.91
N SER A 296 16.77 -14.77 -4.17
CA SER A 296 15.88 -14.97 -5.31
C SER A 296 16.50 -15.91 -6.32
N LYS A 297 15.64 -16.66 -7.02
CA LYS A 297 16.02 -17.48 -8.17
C LYS A 297 15.02 -17.27 -9.30
N THR A 298 15.53 -16.87 -10.46
CA THR A 298 14.73 -16.81 -11.68
C THR A 298 14.82 -18.17 -12.38
N LEU A 299 13.67 -18.75 -12.63
CA LEU A 299 13.53 -20.07 -13.27
C LEU A 299 13.63 -19.94 -14.79
N LYS A 300 13.85 -21.06 -15.48
CA LYS A 300 13.77 -21.11 -16.94
C LYS A 300 12.32 -21.00 -17.42
N GLU A 301 11.38 -21.60 -16.68
CA GLU A 301 9.96 -21.68 -17.01
C GLU A 301 9.11 -20.82 -16.08
N TYR A 302 7.94 -20.41 -16.56
CA TYR A 302 6.91 -19.80 -15.76
C TYR A 302 6.11 -20.88 -15.00
N ILE A 303 5.88 -20.66 -13.72
CA ILE A 303 5.18 -21.60 -12.85
C ILE A 303 4.01 -20.94 -12.12
N ASN A 304 2.96 -21.74 -11.81
CA ASN A 304 1.88 -21.38 -10.89
C ASN A 304 1.40 -22.55 -10.03
N GLU A 305 2.06 -23.72 -10.12
CA GLU A 305 1.78 -24.90 -9.34
C GLU A 305 2.39 -24.79 -7.93
N GLU A 306 1.61 -25.13 -6.90
CA GLU A 306 2.05 -25.00 -5.51
C GLU A 306 3.28 -25.83 -5.20
N GLU A 307 3.36 -27.04 -5.74
CA GLU A 307 4.50 -27.97 -5.49
C GLU A 307 5.80 -27.42 -6.09
N LYS A 308 5.76 -26.91 -7.32
CA LYS A 308 6.94 -26.31 -7.97
C LYS A 308 7.42 -25.08 -7.20
N ILE A 309 6.49 -24.20 -6.79
CA ILE A 309 6.79 -22.99 -5.99
C ILE A 309 7.43 -23.42 -4.66
N TYR A 310 6.88 -24.44 -3.98
CA TYR A 310 7.38 -24.93 -2.70
C TYR A 310 8.78 -25.54 -2.81
N ILE A 311 9.00 -26.41 -3.79
CA ILE A 311 10.30 -27.06 -4.02
C ILE A 311 11.39 -26.01 -4.25
N GLU A 312 11.13 -25.03 -5.11
CA GLU A 312 12.11 -23.96 -5.38
C GLU A 312 12.32 -23.05 -4.17
N ALA A 313 11.27 -22.76 -3.39
CA ALA A 313 11.40 -22.01 -2.14
C ALA A 313 12.26 -22.75 -1.11
N CYS A 314 12.10 -24.07 -0.96
CA CYS A 314 12.95 -24.89 -0.08
C CYS A 314 14.41 -24.90 -0.54
N LYS A 315 14.69 -25.09 -1.82
CA LYS A 315 16.07 -25.01 -2.37
C LYS A 315 16.72 -23.66 -2.08
N ILE A 316 15.96 -22.57 -2.17
CA ILE A 316 16.45 -21.22 -1.84
C ILE A 316 16.73 -21.13 -0.34
N LEU A 317 15.80 -21.58 0.51
CA LEU A 317 15.97 -21.58 1.97
C LEU A 317 17.21 -22.36 2.38
N ASP A 318 17.39 -23.59 1.88
CA ASP A 318 18.51 -24.48 2.19
C ASP A 318 19.86 -23.86 1.76
N SER A 319 19.85 -22.96 0.78
CA SER A 319 21.04 -22.21 0.32
C SER A 319 21.36 -20.97 1.16
N ILE A 320 20.54 -20.65 2.17
CA ILE A 320 20.78 -19.53 3.10
C ILE A 320 21.42 -20.06 4.37
N ASN A 321 22.57 -19.51 4.74
CA ASN A 321 23.20 -19.85 6.02
C ASN A 321 22.47 -19.15 7.18
N ILE A 322 21.57 -19.86 7.84
CA ILE A 322 20.77 -19.37 8.96
C ILE A 322 21.55 -19.53 10.26
N LYS A 323 22.21 -18.48 10.70
CA LYS A 323 22.99 -18.45 11.95
C LYS A 323 22.14 -18.14 13.17
N ASP A 324 21.20 -17.21 13.04
CA ASP A 324 20.38 -16.67 14.11
C ASP A 324 18.93 -17.15 14.02
N PRO A 325 18.19 -17.22 15.15
CA PRO A 325 16.75 -17.53 15.12
C PRO A 325 15.96 -16.57 14.23
N LEU A 326 15.07 -17.11 13.43
CA LEU A 326 14.23 -16.35 12.50
C LEU A 326 12.98 -15.81 13.21
N ARG A 327 12.69 -14.57 12.92
CA ARG A 327 11.51 -13.81 13.39
C ARG A 327 10.42 -13.71 12.33
N LEU A 328 10.78 -13.72 11.05
CA LEU A 328 9.86 -13.57 9.93
C LEU A 328 10.31 -14.42 8.77
N ILE A 329 9.35 -14.99 8.09
CA ILE A 329 9.51 -15.69 6.81
C ILE A 329 8.53 -15.10 5.79
N GLY A 330 8.99 -14.96 4.55
CA GLY A 330 8.20 -14.54 3.40
C GLY A 330 8.57 -15.31 2.14
N LEU A 331 7.57 -15.48 1.28
CA LEU A 331 7.71 -16.07 -0.05
C LEU A 331 7.01 -15.17 -1.06
N THR A 332 7.68 -14.89 -2.18
CA THR A 332 7.13 -14.04 -3.25
C THR A 332 7.44 -14.67 -4.59
N LEU A 333 6.46 -14.64 -5.50
CA LEU A 333 6.65 -14.92 -6.91
C LEU A 333 6.48 -13.62 -7.71
N SER A 334 7.45 -13.31 -8.57
CA SER A 334 7.50 -12.10 -9.39
C SER A 334 7.86 -12.41 -10.84
N ASN A 335 8.03 -11.38 -11.66
CA ASN A 335 8.10 -11.52 -13.11
C ASN A 335 6.87 -12.30 -13.61
N LEU A 336 5.70 -11.68 -13.36
CA LEU A 336 4.41 -12.29 -13.69
C LEU A 336 4.10 -12.11 -15.17
N SER A 337 3.38 -13.09 -15.75
CA SER A 337 2.85 -13.07 -17.12
C SER A 337 1.47 -13.68 -17.13
N GLU A 338 0.57 -13.14 -17.96
CA GLU A 338 -0.76 -13.69 -18.24
C GLU A 338 -0.70 -14.80 -19.31
N ILE A 339 0.42 -14.90 -20.02
CA ILE A 339 0.66 -15.92 -21.03
C ILE A 339 1.72 -16.87 -20.49
N LYS A 340 1.45 -18.18 -20.53
CA LYS A 340 2.46 -19.20 -20.27
C LYS A 340 3.44 -19.21 -21.46
N ILE A 341 4.51 -18.42 -21.36
CA ILE A 341 5.56 -18.41 -22.36
C ILE A 341 6.40 -19.66 -22.15
N GLU A 342 6.25 -20.63 -23.03
CA GLU A 342 7.17 -21.76 -23.15
C GLU A 342 8.29 -21.33 -24.10
N GLN A 343 9.49 -21.21 -23.56
CA GLN A 343 10.69 -20.98 -24.39
C GLN A 343 11.02 -22.30 -25.09
N LEU A 344 10.56 -22.44 -26.33
CA LEU A 344 10.94 -23.57 -27.17
C LEU A 344 12.44 -23.52 -27.45
N THR A 345 13.11 -24.64 -27.33
CA THR A 345 14.48 -24.78 -27.84
C THR A 345 14.46 -24.78 -29.35
N ILE A 346 15.58 -24.43 -30.02
CA ILE A 346 15.68 -24.46 -31.48
C ILE A 346 15.33 -25.86 -32.01
N GLU A 347 15.70 -26.93 -31.31
CA GLU A 347 15.34 -28.32 -31.68
C GLU A 347 13.83 -28.58 -31.59
N GLN A 348 13.12 -28.02 -30.58
CA GLN A 348 11.67 -28.15 -30.48
C GLN A 348 10.95 -27.37 -31.60
N LEU A 349 11.46 -26.18 -31.93
CA LEU A 349 10.97 -25.38 -33.08
C LEU A 349 11.17 -26.12 -34.42
N MET A 350 12.32 -26.73 -34.64
CA MET A 350 12.60 -27.50 -35.85
C MET A 350 11.76 -28.78 -35.98
N ASN A 351 11.42 -29.41 -34.85
CA ASN A 351 10.56 -30.59 -34.80
C ASN A 351 9.08 -30.27 -35.00
N SER A 352 8.60 -29.10 -34.57
CA SER A 352 7.22 -28.66 -34.78
C SER A 352 6.92 -28.21 -36.22
N GLN A 353 7.95 -27.95 -37.05
CA GLN A 353 7.80 -27.64 -38.46
C GLN A 353 7.87 -28.88 -39.38
N ARG A 354 8.15 -30.07 -38.79
CA ARG A 354 8.24 -31.35 -39.54
C ARG A 354 7.04 -32.26 -39.34
N SER A 355 6.04 -31.86 -38.56
CA SER A 355 4.74 -32.47 -38.38
C SER A 355 3.63 -31.63 -39.03
#